data_7c9a9d94aad0fefd9021cc9afdb49d92
#
_entry.id   7c9a9d94aad0fefd9021cc9afdb49d92
#
_cell.length_a   1.000
_cell.length_b   1.000
_cell.length_c   1.000
_cell.angle_alpha   90.00
_cell.angle_beta   90.00
_cell.angle_gamma   90.00
#
_symmetry.space_group_name_H-M   'P 1'
#
loop_
_entity.id
_entity.type
_entity.pdbx_description
1 polymer ?
#
loop_
_entity_poly.entity_id
_entity_poly.type
_entity_poly.pdbx_seq_one_letter_code
_entity_poly.pdbx_strand_id
1 'polypeptide(L)'
;MRLPLGVPFLAAALTAVTLTGTAPSATAVAESGGHCARLERVRVPGAALQREACLDDLTTTGLAGTDYTDPADQAGLTAAGTRTPSGVPGIQVDGYFPDSSGFNTTHGWRHDAQFVIRLPDRWNGGLVVTGAPGNRKQYATDKAISDRVLAQGYAYAATDKGNSGTDFYRDGVRPGDAVAEWNARTTQLTRAVRRVAAQRYGHAPRRTYITGISNGGYLTRWQLENHPELYDGGVDWEGALWTADGPNLLTSLPATVARSLGAAGDEDLYAAGFARGSEFLWPYHEKAYWGVTQKIYRAEFDPGYDPRCPGPTSGSSPEEILAPCASDAAYDYAARPASVRRAVARVALTGRIGKPLITLHGDLDALLPKAADSDVYARMIDERGRGTLHRYYTIAGGTHVDGLYDTHPDRLRPILPCYRSAFDTLTAWVERGTPPPADHTVGEPADGDVVDSCPLR
;
A
#
# COMPACT_ATOMS: atom_id res chain seq x y z
N MET A 1 29.23 0.37 -35.37
CA MET A 1 28.98 1.40 -34.37
C MET A 1 28.38 0.62 -33.15
N ARG A 2 29.16 0.42 -32.10
CA ARG A 2 28.79 -0.41 -30.96
C ARG A 2 28.10 0.50 -29.94
N LEU A 3 26.83 0.19 -29.59
CA LEU A 3 26.09 0.81 -28.50
C LEU A 3 26.58 0.24 -27.15
N PRO A 4 26.73 1.06 -26.11
CA PRO A 4 27.10 0.57 -24.81
C PRO A 4 25.88 -0.09 -24.13
N LEU A 5 26.03 -1.35 -23.76
CA LEU A 5 25.21 -2.09 -22.82
C LEU A 5 25.50 -1.60 -21.41
N GLY A 6 24.50 -1.10 -20.71
CA GLY A 6 24.65 -0.76 -19.32
C GLY A 6 23.45 0.01 -18.78
N VAL A 7 22.25 -0.59 -18.78
CA VAL A 7 21.13 -0.09 -17.98
C VAL A 7 20.93 -1.08 -16.82
N PRO A 8 21.05 -0.66 -15.53
CA PRO A 8 20.72 -1.54 -14.44
C PRO A 8 19.21 -1.77 -14.44
N PHE A 9 18.82 -3.02 -14.62
CA PHE A 9 17.46 -3.49 -14.45
C PHE A 9 17.01 -3.26 -13.01
N LEU A 10 16.08 -2.33 -12.77
CA LEU A 10 15.23 -2.39 -11.60
C LEU A 10 14.13 -3.42 -11.86
N ALA A 11 14.55 -4.67 -11.93
CA ALA A 11 13.63 -5.77 -11.76
C ALA A 11 13.26 -5.80 -10.27
N ALA A 12 11.98 -5.64 -9.95
CA ALA A 12 11.47 -6.14 -8.69
C ALA A 12 11.86 -7.64 -8.65
N ALA A 13 12.91 -7.96 -7.88
CA ALA A 13 13.51 -9.28 -7.89
C ALA A 13 12.52 -10.28 -7.29
N LEU A 14 11.86 -11.03 -8.17
CA LEU A 14 11.30 -12.33 -7.88
C LEU A 14 12.50 -13.32 -7.92
N THR A 15 13.34 -13.29 -6.89
CA THR A 15 14.33 -14.34 -6.69
C THR A 15 13.70 -15.44 -5.87
N ALA A 16 13.25 -16.49 -6.54
CA ALA A 16 13.06 -17.79 -5.91
C ALA A 16 14.45 -18.38 -5.60
N VAL A 17 14.93 -18.16 -4.39
CA VAL A 17 16.09 -18.90 -3.86
C VAL A 17 15.56 -20.13 -3.14
N THR A 18 15.72 -21.30 -3.74
CA THR A 18 15.60 -22.57 -3.04
C THR A 18 16.79 -22.69 -2.09
N LEU A 19 16.63 -22.32 -0.84
CA LEU A 19 17.56 -22.58 0.23
C LEU A 19 17.11 -23.82 0.99
N THR A 20 17.82 -24.93 0.79
CA THR A 20 17.91 -26.01 1.78
C THR A 20 18.69 -25.45 2.97
N GLY A 21 17.99 -24.89 3.95
CA GLY A 21 18.56 -24.26 5.13
C GLY A 21 18.31 -25.09 6.38
N THR A 22 19.36 -25.56 7.00
CA THR A 22 19.43 -26.00 8.38
C THR A 22 18.87 -24.89 9.28
N ALA A 23 18.02 -25.25 10.25
CA ALA A 23 17.45 -24.33 11.22
C ALA A 23 18.56 -23.49 11.89
N PRO A 24 18.46 -22.16 11.93
CA PRO A 24 19.40 -21.36 12.67
C PRO A 24 19.15 -21.54 14.17
N SER A 25 20.23 -21.91 14.86
CA SER A 25 20.27 -21.84 16.32
C SER A 25 19.92 -20.42 16.78
N ALA A 26 19.12 -20.31 17.81
CA ALA A 26 18.79 -19.04 18.45
C ALA A 26 20.09 -18.35 18.89
N THR A 27 20.55 -17.38 18.12
CA THR A 27 21.61 -16.47 18.53
C THR A 27 21.06 -15.53 19.59
N ALA A 28 21.73 -15.50 20.73
CA ALA A 28 21.45 -14.61 21.85
C ALA A 28 21.43 -13.15 21.32
N VAL A 29 20.32 -12.48 21.57
CA VAL A 29 20.16 -11.04 21.34
C VAL A 29 21.18 -10.34 22.25
N ALA A 30 22.05 -9.51 21.67
CA ALA A 30 22.92 -8.64 22.42
C ALA A 30 22.05 -7.78 23.36
N GLU A 31 22.35 -7.79 24.66
CA GLU A 31 21.74 -6.89 25.62
C GLU A 31 22.13 -5.46 25.26
N SER A 32 21.22 -4.75 24.57
CA SER A 32 21.34 -3.33 24.31
C SER A 32 21.02 -2.54 25.59
N GLY A 33 21.79 -1.48 25.82
CA GLY A 33 21.85 -0.80 27.11
C GLY A 33 20.52 -0.15 27.58
N GLY A 34 20.32 -0.18 28.84
CA GLY A 34 19.67 0.80 29.73
C GLY A 34 18.21 1.18 29.54
N HIS A 35 17.69 1.45 28.35
CA HIS A 35 16.30 1.96 28.16
C HIS A 35 15.25 0.83 28.19
N CYS A 36 15.64 -0.38 27.91
CA CYS A 36 14.77 -1.55 27.93
C CYS A 36 14.84 -2.38 29.22
N ALA A 37 15.49 -1.90 30.26
CA ALA A 37 15.68 -2.61 31.53
C ALA A 37 14.36 -3.02 32.23
N ARG A 38 13.21 -2.54 31.76
CA ARG A 38 11.86 -2.98 32.14
C ARG A 38 11.04 -3.25 30.89
N LEU A 39 11.37 -4.31 30.15
CA LEU A 39 10.48 -4.88 29.17
C LEU A 39 9.28 -5.49 29.90
N GLU A 40 8.27 -4.68 30.19
CA GLU A 40 6.94 -5.24 30.41
C GLU A 40 6.51 -5.82 29.07
N ARG A 41 6.43 -7.15 29.03
CA ARG A 41 6.04 -7.87 27.81
C ARG A 41 4.65 -7.41 27.38
N VAL A 42 4.58 -6.75 26.20
CA VAL A 42 3.29 -6.45 25.59
C VAL A 42 2.75 -7.71 24.94
N ARG A 43 1.45 -7.92 25.02
CA ARG A 43 0.78 -9.04 24.37
C ARG A 43 -0.17 -8.53 23.30
N VAL A 44 0.02 -8.99 22.07
CA VAL A 44 -0.86 -8.67 20.95
C VAL A 44 -2.10 -9.56 21.03
N PRO A 45 -3.28 -9.01 21.29
CA PRO A 45 -4.51 -9.81 21.40
C PRO A 45 -4.83 -10.52 20.09
N GLY A 46 -5.00 -11.83 20.16
CA GLY A 46 -5.34 -12.66 19.00
C GLY A 46 -4.15 -13.10 18.15
N ALA A 47 -2.91 -12.66 18.43
CA ALA A 47 -1.74 -13.16 17.72
C ALA A 47 -1.55 -14.67 17.98
N ALA A 48 -1.25 -15.42 16.93
CA ALA A 48 -0.86 -16.82 17.01
C ALA A 48 0.59 -16.96 17.47
N LEU A 49 1.45 -16.04 16.99
CA LEU A 49 2.84 -15.91 17.41
C LEU A 49 3.24 -14.45 17.41
N GLN A 50 4.10 -14.06 18.35
CA GLN A 50 4.78 -12.78 18.36
C GLN A 50 6.22 -12.91 18.86
N ARG A 51 7.08 -12.02 18.43
CA ARG A 51 8.41 -11.78 18.98
C ARG A 51 8.57 -10.29 19.27
N GLU A 52 9.29 -9.97 20.33
CA GLU A 52 9.56 -8.60 20.75
C GLU A 52 11.05 -8.32 20.67
N ALA A 53 11.39 -7.12 20.25
CA ALA A 53 12.74 -6.62 20.28
C ALA A 53 12.77 -5.21 20.87
N CYS A 54 13.73 -4.96 21.74
CA CYS A 54 14.08 -3.63 22.18
C CYS A 54 15.20 -3.09 21.28
N LEU A 55 14.99 -1.95 20.67
CA LEU A 55 15.84 -1.41 19.64
C LEU A 55 16.18 0.05 19.94
N ASP A 56 17.44 0.41 19.73
CA ASP A 56 17.91 1.78 19.92
C ASP A 56 17.40 2.73 18.84
N ASP A 57 16.96 2.17 17.71
CA ASP A 57 16.33 2.93 16.63
C ASP A 57 15.33 2.05 15.85
N LEU A 58 14.04 2.43 15.88
CA LEU A 58 12.95 1.77 15.19
C LEU A 58 12.81 2.17 13.72
N THR A 59 13.64 3.09 13.22
CA THR A 59 13.60 3.55 11.83
C THR A 59 14.40 2.63 10.92
N THR A 60 14.15 2.70 9.61
CA THR A 60 14.88 1.91 8.62
C THR A 60 16.39 2.11 8.68
N THR A 61 16.86 3.29 9.16
CA THR A 61 18.27 3.57 9.39
C THR A 61 18.86 2.68 10.49
N GLY A 62 18.17 2.57 11.63
CA GLY A 62 18.61 1.73 12.75
C GLY A 62 18.39 0.25 12.53
N LEU A 63 17.41 -0.11 11.68
CA LEU A 63 17.07 -1.49 11.37
C LEU A 63 17.86 -2.09 10.20
N ALA A 64 18.73 -1.31 9.56
CA ALA A 64 19.50 -1.75 8.41
C ALA A 64 20.33 -3.00 8.72
N GLY A 65 20.18 -4.05 7.92
CA GLY A 65 20.89 -5.33 8.08
C GLY A 65 20.35 -6.23 9.20
N THR A 66 19.19 -5.92 9.76
CA THR A 66 18.50 -6.76 10.77
C THR A 66 17.30 -7.49 10.16
N ASP A 67 16.74 -8.44 10.91
CA ASP A 67 15.50 -9.15 10.54
C ASP A 67 14.21 -8.36 10.90
N TYR A 68 14.35 -7.09 11.32
CA TYR A 68 13.24 -6.25 11.78
C TYR A 68 12.72 -5.29 10.73
N THR A 69 13.25 -5.36 9.51
CA THR A 69 12.79 -4.66 8.31
C THR A 69 13.16 -5.46 7.07
N ASP A 70 12.57 -5.15 5.94
CA ASP A 70 12.89 -5.79 4.65
C ASP A 70 13.05 -4.72 3.56
N PRO A 71 14.29 -4.33 3.21
CA PRO A 71 14.52 -3.35 2.15
C PRO A 71 13.99 -3.78 0.78
N ALA A 72 13.91 -5.09 0.50
CA ALA A 72 13.34 -5.59 -0.76
C ALA A 72 11.83 -5.35 -0.82
N ASP A 73 11.14 -5.42 0.32
CA ASP A 73 9.71 -5.11 0.41
C ASP A 73 9.41 -3.61 0.16
N GLN A 74 10.38 -2.73 0.43
CA GLN A 74 10.28 -1.27 0.24
C GLN A 74 10.69 -0.79 -1.16
N ALA A 75 11.32 -1.67 -1.97
CA ALA A 75 11.95 -1.28 -3.23
C ALA A 75 10.99 -0.55 -4.18
N GLY A 76 11.43 0.57 -4.75
CA GLY A 76 10.70 1.34 -5.76
C GLY A 76 9.54 2.20 -5.22
N LEU A 77 9.27 2.22 -3.90
CA LEU A 77 8.21 3.06 -3.34
C LEU A 77 8.64 4.51 -3.11
N THR A 78 9.94 4.76 -2.91
CA THR A 78 10.47 6.10 -2.64
C THR A 78 11.62 6.42 -3.59
N ALA A 79 11.85 7.70 -3.88
CA ALA A 79 13.04 8.17 -4.59
C ALA A 79 14.32 7.87 -3.79
N ALA A 80 15.45 7.66 -4.46
CA ALA A 80 16.72 7.31 -3.82
C ALA A 80 17.20 8.41 -2.85
N GLY A 81 16.99 9.68 -3.20
CA GLY A 81 17.36 10.84 -2.38
C GLY A 81 16.47 11.10 -1.17
N THR A 82 15.45 10.28 -0.94
CA THR A 82 14.52 10.45 0.19
C THR A 82 15.26 10.42 1.52
N ARG A 83 15.14 11.50 2.28
CA ARG A 83 15.68 11.58 3.64
C ARG A 83 14.77 10.87 4.63
N THR A 84 15.38 10.05 5.49
CA THR A 84 14.70 9.35 6.57
C THR A 84 15.24 9.82 7.92
N PRO A 85 14.37 10.01 8.93
CA PRO A 85 14.80 10.25 10.29
C PRO A 85 15.51 9.02 10.87
N SER A 86 16.16 9.18 12.03
CA SER A 86 16.85 8.14 12.78
C SER A 86 16.82 8.43 14.28
N GLY A 87 17.25 7.46 15.09
CA GLY A 87 17.44 7.65 16.53
C GLY A 87 16.11 7.65 17.31
N VAL A 88 15.17 6.76 16.95
CA VAL A 88 13.90 6.59 17.65
C VAL A 88 13.94 5.28 18.46
N PRO A 89 14.33 5.29 19.73
CA PRO A 89 14.38 4.09 20.57
C PRO A 89 12.97 3.60 20.91
N GLY A 90 12.84 2.27 21.11
CA GLY A 90 11.57 1.69 21.49
C GLY A 90 11.49 0.18 21.32
N ILE A 91 10.27 -0.34 21.27
CA ILE A 91 9.98 -1.76 21.11
C ILE A 91 9.37 -2.01 19.75
N GLN A 92 9.89 -3.02 19.03
CA GLN A 92 9.23 -3.62 17.89
C GLN A 92 8.61 -4.96 18.29
N VAL A 93 7.39 -5.21 17.82
CA VAL A 93 6.70 -6.49 17.94
C VAL A 93 6.32 -6.96 16.54
N ASP A 94 6.91 -8.07 16.13
CA ASP A 94 6.55 -8.79 14.91
C ASP A 94 5.69 -9.99 15.26
N GLY A 95 4.73 -10.32 14.42
CA GLY A 95 3.87 -11.47 14.65
C GLY A 95 2.96 -11.76 13.48
N TYR A 96 2.11 -12.77 13.68
CA TYR A 96 1.02 -13.08 12.77
C TYR A 96 -0.23 -13.49 13.53
N PHE A 97 -1.38 -13.22 12.92
CA PHE A 97 -2.66 -13.72 13.41
C PHE A 97 -2.90 -15.15 12.90
N PRO A 98 -3.77 -15.93 13.58
CA PRO A 98 -4.20 -17.22 13.03
C PRO A 98 -4.74 -17.02 11.62
N ASP A 99 -4.27 -17.85 10.72
CA ASP A 99 -4.68 -17.87 9.34
C ASP A 99 -5.20 -19.27 9.00
N SER A 100 -6.32 -19.32 8.27
CA SER A 100 -6.94 -20.56 7.83
C SER A 100 -6.61 -20.88 6.36
N SER A 101 -5.91 -20.00 5.65
CA SER A 101 -5.52 -20.25 4.28
C SER A 101 -4.52 -21.39 4.19
N GLY A 102 -4.65 -22.23 3.16
CA GLY A 102 -3.67 -23.27 2.85
C GLY A 102 -2.45 -22.73 2.12
N PHE A 103 -2.40 -21.43 1.87
CA PHE A 103 -1.39 -20.76 1.07
C PHE A 103 -0.62 -19.73 1.88
N ASN A 104 0.60 -20.11 2.22
CA ASN A 104 1.59 -19.19 2.80
C ASN A 104 2.64 -18.93 1.74
N THR A 105 2.62 -17.76 1.11
CA THR A 105 3.35 -17.58 -0.13
C THR A 105 4.76 -17.06 0.04
N THR A 106 5.00 -15.97 0.73
CA THR A 106 6.30 -15.28 0.66
C THR A 106 6.81 -14.76 2.00
N HIS A 107 6.41 -15.35 3.11
CA HIS A 107 6.77 -14.86 4.43
C HIS A 107 7.99 -15.55 5.03
N GLY A 108 8.83 -14.79 5.72
CA GLY A 108 9.98 -15.31 6.43
C GLY A 108 9.63 -16.39 7.47
N TRP A 109 8.44 -16.32 8.04
CA TRP A 109 7.92 -17.31 8.98
C TRP A 109 7.00 -18.35 8.34
N ARG A 110 6.80 -18.29 7.05
CA ARG A 110 5.90 -19.14 6.29
C ARG A 110 4.45 -19.08 6.77
N HIS A 111 4.00 -17.87 7.09
CA HIS A 111 2.63 -17.57 7.49
C HIS A 111 2.13 -16.31 6.80
N ASP A 112 0.84 -16.26 6.54
CA ASP A 112 0.12 -15.05 6.17
C ASP A 112 -0.41 -14.35 7.43
N ALA A 113 -1.12 -13.24 7.26
CA ALA A 113 -1.65 -12.42 8.33
C ALA A 113 -0.59 -11.84 9.27
N GLN A 114 0.58 -11.49 8.71
CA GLN A 114 1.70 -10.89 9.43
C GLN A 114 1.44 -9.43 9.78
N PHE A 115 2.07 -8.99 10.87
CA PHE A 115 2.06 -7.61 11.30
C PHE A 115 3.41 -7.21 11.89
N VAL A 116 3.67 -5.90 11.87
CA VAL A 116 4.69 -5.23 12.67
C VAL A 116 4.03 -4.12 13.50
N ILE A 117 4.43 -3.99 14.77
CA ILE A 117 4.03 -2.92 15.68
C ILE A 117 5.28 -2.27 16.23
N ARG A 118 5.39 -0.94 16.15
CA ARG A 118 6.51 -0.15 16.67
C ARG A 118 6.02 0.85 17.70
N LEU A 119 6.60 0.80 18.88
CA LEU A 119 6.20 1.55 20.07
C LEU A 119 7.37 2.41 20.54
N PRO A 120 7.46 3.69 20.12
CA PRO A 120 8.57 4.57 20.50
C PRO A 120 8.52 4.90 21.99
N ASP A 121 9.68 5.02 22.63
CA ASP A 121 9.77 5.38 24.06
C ASP A 121 9.17 6.77 24.33
N ARG A 122 9.34 7.71 23.40
CA ARG A 122 8.75 9.06 23.47
C ARG A 122 7.44 9.11 22.69
N TRP A 123 6.40 8.51 23.25
CA TRP A 123 5.11 8.46 22.61
C TRP A 123 4.30 9.76 22.77
N ASN A 124 3.75 10.27 21.68
CA ASN A 124 2.92 11.48 21.65
C ASN A 124 1.44 11.24 21.99
N GLY A 125 1.03 9.97 22.19
CA GLY A 125 -0.37 9.57 22.42
C GLY A 125 -1.14 9.22 21.16
N GLY A 126 -0.51 9.22 19.99
CA GLY A 126 -1.13 8.92 18.71
C GLY A 126 -0.69 7.55 18.15
N LEU A 127 -1.51 7.00 17.27
CA LEU A 127 -1.26 5.74 16.56
C LEU A 127 -1.49 5.94 15.07
N VAL A 128 -0.59 5.39 14.24
CA VAL A 128 -0.75 5.32 12.79
C VAL A 128 -0.79 3.85 12.37
N VAL A 129 -1.80 3.48 11.58
CA VAL A 129 -1.97 2.12 11.05
C VAL A 129 -1.95 2.14 9.53
N THR A 130 -1.36 1.12 8.90
CA THR A 130 -1.35 0.96 7.46
C THR A 130 -1.49 -0.51 7.04
N GLY A 131 -1.97 -0.74 5.83
CA GLY A 131 -1.85 -2.01 5.11
C GLY A 131 -0.82 -1.90 3.98
N ALA A 132 -0.16 -2.99 3.67
CA ALA A 132 0.87 -3.01 2.63
C ALA A 132 0.31 -2.66 1.25
N PRO A 133 1.06 -1.92 0.40
CA PRO A 133 0.69 -1.65 -0.98
C PRO A 133 0.84 -2.90 -1.85
N GLY A 134 0.11 -2.94 -2.98
CA GLY A 134 0.19 -4.03 -3.93
C GLY A 134 -0.01 -5.39 -3.27
N ASN A 135 0.87 -6.32 -3.58
CA ASN A 135 0.95 -7.67 -3.02
C ASN A 135 2.14 -7.83 -2.05
N ARG A 136 2.58 -6.73 -1.42
CA ARG A 136 3.74 -6.66 -0.54
C ARG A 136 3.42 -7.10 0.89
N LYS A 137 4.48 -7.21 1.71
CA LYS A 137 4.44 -7.61 3.11
C LYS A 137 4.33 -6.41 4.06
N GLN A 138 4.39 -6.66 5.36
CA GLN A 138 4.18 -5.66 6.42
C GLN A 138 5.27 -4.58 6.55
N TYR A 139 6.45 -4.77 5.96
CA TYR A 139 7.54 -3.78 6.03
C TYR A 139 7.57 -2.80 4.85
N ALA A 140 6.68 -2.97 3.87
CA ALA A 140 6.71 -2.22 2.62
C ALA A 140 6.71 -0.70 2.80
N THR A 141 5.98 -0.19 3.77
CA THR A 141 5.83 1.25 3.99
C THR A 141 6.75 1.81 5.06
N ASP A 142 7.79 1.05 5.48
CA ASP A 142 8.70 1.49 6.54
C ASP A 142 9.35 2.84 6.22
N LYS A 143 10.04 2.94 5.09
CA LYS A 143 10.72 4.17 4.67
C LYS A 143 9.76 5.30 4.33
N ALA A 144 8.63 4.97 3.69
CA ALA A 144 7.67 5.98 3.22
C ALA A 144 6.83 6.57 4.36
N ILE A 145 6.40 5.73 5.32
CA ILE A 145 5.42 6.12 6.35
C ILE A 145 6.00 5.98 7.76
N SER A 146 6.47 4.78 8.13
CA SER A 146 6.86 4.44 9.50
C SER A 146 7.91 5.38 10.06
N ASP A 147 9.02 5.60 9.36
CA ASP A 147 10.14 6.41 9.83
C ASP A 147 9.69 7.82 10.23
N ARG A 148 8.87 8.45 9.40
CA ARG A 148 8.37 9.81 9.65
C ARG A 148 7.47 9.88 10.88
N VAL A 149 6.49 9.00 10.98
CA VAL A 149 5.50 9.04 12.07
C VAL A 149 6.12 8.63 13.41
N LEU A 150 7.07 7.70 13.41
CA LEU A 150 7.85 7.33 14.58
C LEU A 150 8.69 8.51 15.11
N ALA A 151 9.37 9.24 14.22
CA ALA A 151 10.13 10.43 14.59
C ALA A 151 9.27 11.56 15.16
N GLN A 152 7.97 11.60 14.78
CA GLN A 152 6.96 12.49 15.37
C GLN A 152 6.39 11.97 16.70
N GLY A 153 6.81 10.77 17.12
CA GLY A 153 6.38 10.15 18.38
C GLY A 153 5.11 9.32 18.28
N TYR A 154 4.56 9.07 17.10
CA TYR A 154 3.43 8.13 16.94
C TYR A 154 3.88 6.69 17.15
N ALA A 155 3.04 5.87 17.78
CA ALA A 155 3.12 4.44 17.60
C ALA A 155 2.71 4.10 16.16
N TYR A 156 3.28 3.03 15.61
CA TYR A 156 3.03 2.61 14.23
C TYR A 156 2.69 1.13 14.16
N ALA A 157 1.80 0.75 13.25
CA ALA A 157 1.53 -0.64 12.96
C ALA A 157 1.20 -0.85 11.48
N ALA A 158 1.74 -1.94 10.92
CA ALA A 158 1.47 -2.34 9.53
C ALA A 158 1.16 -3.83 9.43
N THR A 159 0.40 -4.22 8.41
CA THR A 159 0.05 -5.61 8.09
C THR A 159 0.27 -5.92 6.62
N ASP A 160 0.60 -7.18 6.33
CA ASP A 160 0.57 -7.75 4.98
C ASP A 160 -0.85 -7.92 4.42
N LYS A 161 -1.86 -7.54 5.19
CA LYS A 161 -3.29 -7.61 4.88
C LYS A 161 -3.91 -9.01 4.96
N GLY A 162 -3.15 -10.01 5.41
CA GLY A 162 -3.62 -11.40 5.49
C GLY A 162 -3.02 -12.30 4.41
N ASN A 163 -2.61 -11.71 3.29
CA ASN A 163 -1.99 -12.43 2.18
C ASN A 163 -1.07 -11.50 1.38
N SER A 164 -0.12 -12.08 0.68
CA SER A 164 0.83 -11.35 -0.17
C SER A 164 1.26 -12.23 -1.37
N GLY A 165 2.10 -11.67 -2.25
CA GLY A 165 2.54 -12.37 -3.45
C GLY A 165 1.58 -12.28 -4.62
N THR A 166 1.98 -12.83 -5.77
CA THR A 166 1.21 -12.77 -7.01
C THR A 166 0.08 -13.79 -7.09
N ASP A 167 0.03 -14.70 -6.14
CA ASP A 167 -0.98 -15.76 -6.02
C ASP A 167 -1.95 -15.56 -4.83
N PHE A 168 -1.99 -14.33 -4.26
CA PHE A 168 -2.86 -13.97 -3.13
C PHE A 168 -4.35 -14.34 -3.37
N TYR A 169 -4.81 -14.28 -4.62
CA TYR A 169 -6.18 -14.63 -5.01
C TYR A 169 -6.56 -16.10 -4.72
N ARG A 170 -5.60 -16.94 -4.38
CA ARG A 170 -5.82 -18.33 -3.97
C ARG A 170 -6.21 -18.45 -2.50
N ASP A 171 -6.11 -17.35 -1.77
CA ASP A 171 -6.53 -17.28 -0.39
C ASP A 171 -8.05 -17.11 -0.29
N GLY A 172 -8.67 -17.86 0.61
CA GLY A 172 -10.12 -17.90 0.73
C GLY A 172 -10.78 -19.02 -0.09
N VAL A 173 -12.10 -19.04 -0.08
CA VAL A 173 -12.93 -20.10 -0.69
C VAL A 173 -13.79 -19.56 -1.84
N ARG A 174 -14.24 -18.31 -1.73
CA ARG A 174 -15.15 -17.67 -2.68
C ARG A 174 -14.47 -16.49 -3.36
N PRO A 175 -14.87 -16.16 -4.60
CA PRO A 175 -14.42 -14.96 -5.26
C PRO A 175 -14.57 -13.71 -4.38
N GLY A 176 -13.51 -12.92 -4.26
CA GLY A 176 -13.43 -11.73 -3.42
C GLY A 176 -13.08 -11.98 -1.95
N ASP A 177 -12.82 -13.22 -1.54
CA ASP A 177 -12.47 -13.53 -0.14
C ASP A 177 -11.08 -12.99 0.23
N ALA A 178 -10.09 -13.08 -0.66
CA ALA A 178 -8.74 -12.62 -0.40
C ALA A 178 -8.68 -11.09 -0.17
N VAL A 179 -9.37 -10.30 -0.99
CA VAL A 179 -9.46 -8.84 -0.79
C VAL A 179 -10.34 -8.49 0.41
N ALA A 180 -11.39 -9.25 0.68
CA ALA A 180 -12.21 -9.05 1.89
C ALA A 180 -11.39 -9.30 3.17
N GLU A 181 -10.45 -10.22 3.14
CA GLU A 181 -9.54 -10.47 4.24
C GLU A 181 -8.62 -9.25 4.52
N TRP A 182 -8.16 -8.55 3.49
CA TRP A 182 -7.37 -7.33 3.69
C TRP A 182 -8.06 -6.34 4.62
N ASN A 183 -9.36 -6.16 4.42
CA ASN A 183 -10.20 -5.28 5.24
C ASN A 183 -10.29 -5.80 6.68
N ALA A 184 -10.54 -7.09 6.84
CA ALA A 184 -10.67 -7.74 8.15
C ALA A 184 -9.36 -7.70 8.95
N ARG A 185 -8.21 -7.97 8.33
CA ARG A 185 -6.89 -7.97 8.98
C ARG A 185 -6.45 -6.57 9.41
N THR A 186 -6.72 -5.56 8.59
CA THR A 186 -6.46 -4.15 8.98
C THR A 186 -7.31 -3.75 10.18
N THR A 187 -8.58 -4.12 10.20
CA THR A 187 -9.47 -3.91 11.36
C THR A 187 -8.97 -4.65 12.60
N GLN A 188 -8.58 -5.92 12.44
CA GLN A 188 -8.04 -6.76 13.52
C GLN A 188 -6.78 -6.16 14.13
N LEU A 189 -5.81 -5.76 13.28
CA LEU A 189 -4.58 -5.13 13.72
C LEU A 189 -4.87 -3.83 14.47
N THR A 190 -5.73 -2.96 13.93
CA THR A 190 -6.06 -1.68 14.59
C THR A 190 -6.64 -1.90 15.99
N ARG A 191 -7.56 -2.83 16.14
CA ARG A 191 -8.11 -3.19 17.46
C ARG A 191 -7.07 -3.76 18.41
N ALA A 192 -6.17 -4.60 17.90
CA ALA A 192 -5.11 -5.21 18.69
C ALA A 192 -4.09 -4.16 19.15
N VAL A 193 -3.57 -3.32 18.24
CA VAL A 193 -2.52 -2.36 18.57
C VAL A 193 -3.00 -1.24 19.51
N ARG A 194 -4.28 -0.85 19.45
CA ARG A 194 -4.86 0.07 20.46
C ARG A 194 -4.76 -0.50 21.88
N ARG A 195 -4.93 -1.82 22.05
CA ARG A 195 -4.75 -2.52 23.34
C ARG A 195 -3.28 -2.67 23.72
N VAL A 196 -2.42 -2.94 22.74
CA VAL A 196 -0.96 -3.02 22.95
C VAL A 196 -0.42 -1.66 23.43
N ALA A 197 -0.84 -0.56 22.80
CA ALA A 197 -0.46 0.79 23.25
C ALA A 197 -0.94 1.05 24.69
N ALA A 198 -2.16 0.64 25.03
CA ALA A 198 -2.67 0.76 26.41
C ALA A 198 -1.86 -0.05 27.42
N GLN A 199 -1.37 -1.24 27.06
CA GLN A 199 -0.47 -2.03 27.90
C GLN A 199 0.87 -1.33 28.08
N ARG A 200 1.46 -0.81 27.01
CA ARG A 200 2.80 -0.21 27.03
C ARG A 200 2.82 1.16 27.72
N TYR A 201 1.80 2.00 27.47
CA TYR A 201 1.80 3.41 27.89
C TYR A 201 0.79 3.73 29.00
N GLY A 202 0.04 2.73 29.48
CA GLY A 202 -0.95 2.91 30.54
C GLY A 202 -2.31 3.46 30.08
N HIS A 203 -2.45 3.88 28.83
CA HIS A 203 -3.74 4.33 28.27
C HIS A 203 -3.80 4.08 26.75
N ALA A 204 -5.02 3.96 26.22
CA ALA A 204 -5.25 3.80 24.79
C ALA A 204 -4.83 5.06 24.01
N PRO A 205 -4.52 4.93 22.71
CA PRO A 205 -4.24 6.09 21.85
C PRO A 205 -5.37 7.11 21.91
N ARG A 206 -5.00 8.39 22.06
CA ARG A 206 -5.93 9.53 22.00
C ARG A 206 -6.39 9.82 20.59
N ARG A 207 -5.53 9.51 19.62
CA ARG A 207 -5.80 9.63 18.19
C ARG A 207 -5.31 8.40 17.47
N THR A 208 -6.06 7.97 16.48
CA THR A 208 -5.70 6.87 15.60
C THR A 208 -5.92 7.29 14.16
N TYR A 209 -4.87 7.24 13.36
CA TYR A 209 -4.92 7.56 11.95
C TYR A 209 -4.70 6.31 11.12
N ILE A 210 -5.34 6.26 9.96
CA ILE A 210 -5.06 5.23 8.95
C ILE A 210 -4.50 5.88 7.70
N THR A 211 -3.53 5.24 7.07
CA THR A 211 -2.92 5.76 5.85
C THR A 211 -2.36 4.62 5.03
N GLY A 212 -2.12 4.86 3.75
CA GLY A 212 -1.50 3.84 2.90
C GLY A 212 -1.38 4.27 1.45
N ILE A 213 -0.61 3.49 0.70
CA ILE A 213 -0.31 3.67 -0.71
C ILE A 213 -1.03 2.57 -1.49
N SER A 214 -1.65 2.88 -2.65
CA SER A 214 -2.22 1.87 -3.54
C SER A 214 -3.29 1.02 -2.83
N ASN A 215 -3.11 -0.30 -2.72
CA ASN A 215 -4.01 -1.16 -1.92
C ASN A 215 -4.07 -0.73 -0.44
N GLY A 216 -3.01 -0.15 0.11
CA GLY A 216 -3.05 0.48 1.44
C GLY A 216 -3.92 1.75 1.47
N GLY A 217 -3.95 2.52 0.39
CA GLY A 217 -4.85 3.65 0.19
C GLY A 217 -6.32 3.18 0.07
N TYR A 218 -6.58 2.11 -0.69
CA TYR A 218 -7.90 1.45 -0.69
C TYR A 218 -8.34 1.08 0.73
N LEU A 219 -7.45 0.48 1.52
CA LEU A 219 -7.75 0.12 2.91
C LEU A 219 -8.06 1.35 3.76
N THR A 220 -7.37 2.48 3.54
CA THR A 220 -7.66 3.75 4.19
C THR A 220 -9.09 4.19 3.89
N ARG A 221 -9.50 4.21 2.61
CA ARG A 221 -10.86 4.53 2.17
C ARG A 221 -11.88 3.59 2.82
N TRP A 222 -11.66 2.28 2.69
CA TRP A 222 -12.59 1.26 3.18
C TRP A 222 -12.79 1.31 4.69
N GLN A 223 -11.72 1.47 5.46
CA GLN A 223 -11.78 1.55 6.91
C GLN A 223 -12.53 2.81 7.39
N LEU A 224 -12.33 3.95 6.73
CA LEU A 224 -13.05 5.19 7.07
C LEU A 224 -14.53 5.15 6.69
N GLU A 225 -14.92 4.29 5.75
CA GLU A 225 -16.32 4.03 5.43
C GLU A 225 -16.98 3.03 6.39
N ASN A 226 -16.29 1.96 6.78
CA ASN A 226 -16.88 0.81 7.45
C ASN A 226 -16.58 0.74 8.96
N HIS A 227 -15.47 1.36 9.41
CA HIS A 227 -15.03 1.38 10.80
C HIS A 227 -14.58 2.77 11.26
N PRO A 228 -15.35 3.84 11.00
CA PRO A 228 -14.96 5.20 11.39
C PRO A 228 -14.77 5.38 12.89
N GLU A 229 -15.33 4.49 13.72
CA GLU A 229 -15.18 4.50 15.17
C GLU A 229 -13.76 4.13 15.63
N LEU A 230 -12.96 3.52 14.78
CA LEU A 230 -11.58 3.12 15.11
C LEU A 230 -10.57 4.23 14.81
N TYR A 231 -10.95 5.23 13.99
CA TYR A 231 -10.03 6.22 13.45
C TYR A 231 -10.52 7.64 13.67
N ASP A 232 -9.60 8.59 13.66
CA ASP A 232 -9.86 10.02 13.71
C ASP A 232 -9.71 10.70 12.34
N GLY A 233 -9.01 10.05 11.42
CA GLY A 233 -8.85 10.50 10.03
C GLY A 233 -7.86 9.63 9.25
N GLY A 234 -7.65 9.95 7.98
CA GLY A 234 -6.71 9.24 7.13
C GLY A 234 -6.11 10.05 5.99
N VAL A 235 -4.96 9.55 5.49
CA VAL A 235 -4.37 10.02 4.23
C VAL A 235 -4.31 8.83 3.26
N ASP A 236 -4.93 9.00 2.12
CA ASP A 236 -4.98 8.07 1.02
C ASP A 236 -4.01 8.54 -0.07
N TRP A 237 -3.00 7.75 -0.35
CA TRP A 237 -2.08 7.96 -1.47
C TRP A 237 -2.44 6.97 -2.58
N GLU A 238 -3.17 7.46 -3.58
CA GLU A 238 -3.56 6.71 -4.79
C GLU A 238 -4.16 5.34 -4.50
N GLY A 239 -5.15 5.32 -3.60
CA GLY A 239 -5.82 4.08 -3.24
C GLY A 239 -6.65 3.52 -4.38
N ALA A 240 -6.58 2.21 -4.60
CA ALA A 240 -7.34 1.54 -5.65
C ALA A 240 -8.86 1.67 -5.42
N LEU A 241 -9.60 1.96 -6.48
CA LEU A 241 -11.05 2.02 -6.46
C LEU A 241 -11.67 0.68 -6.83
N TRP A 242 -12.53 0.18 -5.97
CA TRP A 242 -13.42 -0.94 -6.26
C TRP A 242 -14.87 -0.48 -6.18
N THR A 243 -15.58 -0.51 -7.31
CA THR A 243 -17.05 -0.36 -7.36
C THR A 243 -17.67 -1.55 -8.04
N ALA A 244 -18.85 -1.96 -7.58
CA ALA A 244 -19.51 -3.18 -8.06
C ALA A 244 -19.88 -3.13 -9.56
N ASP A 245 -20.24 -1.95 -10.06
CA ASP A 245 -20.67 -1.75 -11.43
C ASP A 245 -19.58 -1.09 -12.32
N GLY A 246 -18.39 -0.86 -11.77
CA GLY A 246 -17.32 -0.09 -12.38
C GLY A 246 -17.45 1.44 -12.11
N PRO A 247 -16.36 2.21 -12.25
CA PRO A 247 -15.03 1.72 -12.62
C PRO A 247 -14.35 0.93 -11.51
N ASN A 248 -13.44 0.07 -11.90
CA ASN A 248 -12.51 -0.66 -11.06
C ASN A 248 -11.34 -1.16 -11.94
N LEU A 249 -10.34 -1.81 -11.35
CA LEU A 249 -9.17 -2.29 -12.10
C LEU A 249 -9.55 -3.23 -13.26
N LEU A 250 -10.62 -4.01 -13.13
CA LEU A 250 -11.08 -4.91 -14.19
C LEU A 250 -11.79 -4.19 -15.35
N THR A 251 -12.02 -2.89 -15.24
CA THR A 251 -12.56 -2.06 -16.34
C THR A 251 -11.47 -1.30 -17.11
N SER A 252 -10.36 -0.97 -16.49
CA SER A 252 -9.27 -0.20 -17.13
C SER A 252 -8.13 -1.07 -17.67
N LEU A 253 -7.76 -2.12 -16.95
CA LEU A 253 -6.61 -2.97 -17.30
C LEU A 253 -6.75 -3.77 -18.62
N PRO A 254 -7.94 -4.21 -19.07
CA PRO A 254 -8.07 -4.89 -20.37
C PRO A 254 -7.49 -4.09 -21.54
N ALA A 255 -7.67 -2.76 -21.57
CA ALA A 255 -7.10 -1.89 -22.60
C ALA A 255 -5.57 -1.91 -22.60
N THR A 256 -4.94 -1.96 -21.42
CA THR A 256 -3.47 -2.01 -21.29
C THR A 256 -2.91 -3.36 -21.78
N VAL A 257 -3.58 -4.45 -21.48
CA VAL A 257 -3.20 -5.77 -21.98
C VAL A 257 -3.40 -5.87 -23.50
N ALA A 258 -4.50 -5.31 -24.02
CA ALA A 258 -4.75 -5.24 -25.47
C ALA A 258 -3.65 -4.44 -26.21
N ARG A 259 -3.19 -3.33 -25.62
CA ARG A 259 -2.07 -2.54 -26.16
C ARG A 259 -0.77 -3.33 -26.16
N SER A 260 -0.45 -4.02 -25.06
CA SER A 260 0.75 -4.86 -24.98
C SER A 260 0.78 -5.99 -26.04
N LEU A 261 -0.40 -6.41 -26.50
CA LEU A 261 -0.58 -7.39 -27.58
C LEU A 261 -0.67 -6.76 -28.97
N GLY A 262 -0.58 -5.43 -29.10
CA GLY A 262 -0.75 -4.71 -30.37
C GLY A 262 -2.20 -4.69 -30.89
N ALA A 263 -3.18 -4.99 -30.04
CA ALA A 263 -4.60 -5.03 -30.36
C ALA A 263 -5.37 -3.73 -30.01
N ALA A 264 -4.72 -2.79 -29.30
CA ALA A 264 -5.25 -1.47 -28.96
C ALA A 264 -4.18 -0.40 -29.17
N GLY A 265 -4.61 0.85 -29.39
CA GLY A 265 -3.75 2.02 -29.53
C GLY A 265 -3.76 2.92 -28.29
N ASP A 266 -3.03 4.03 -28.38
CA ASP A 266 -2.94 4.99 -27.27
C ASP A 266 -4.28 5.64 -26.94
N GLU A 267 -5.15 5.87 -27.94
CA GLU A 267 -6.49 6.43 -27.73
C GLU A 267 -7.38 5.53 -26.88
N ASP A 268 -7.21 4.20 -26.95
CA ASP A 268 -7.95 3.25 -26.13
C ASP A 268 -7.55 3.38 -24.65
N LEU A 269 -6.27 3.66 -24.36
CA LEU A 269 -5.79 3.90 -23.01
C LEU A 269 -6.31 5.25 -22.46
N TYR A 270 -6.31 6.30 -23.28
CA TYR A 270 -6.91 7.57 -22.87
C TYR A 270 -8.41 7.43 -22.57
N ALA A 271 -9.13 6.64 -23.39
CA ALA A 271 -10.53 6.32 -23.13
C ALA A 271 -10.73 5.53 -21.84
N ALA A 272 -9.75 4.70 -21.44
CA ALA A 272 -9.74 3.97 -20.17
C ALA A 272 -9.32 4.86 -18.97
N GLY A 273 -9.00 6.13 -19.19
CA GLY A 273 -8.70 7.12 -18.15
C GLY A 273 -7.21 7.44 -17.97
N PHE A 274 -6.30 6.84 -18.75
CA PHE A 274 -4.86 7.15 -18.68
C PHE A 274 -4.58 8.58 -19.17
N ALA A 275 -3.69 9.27 -18.48
CA ALA A 275 -3.38 10.67 -18.80
C ALA A 275 -2.49 10.80 -20.03
N ARG A 276 -2.79 11.80 -20.90
CA ARG A 276 -1.85 12.24 -21.92
C ARG A 276 -0.61 12.81 -21.26
N GLY A 277 0.57 12.46 -21.78
CA GLY A 277 1.86 12.79 -21.18
C GLY A 277 2.44 11.69 -20.29
N SER A 278 1.64 10.65 -19.94
CA SER A 278 2.12 9.49 -19.17
C SER A 278 2.73 8.37 -20.03
N GLU A 279 2.75 8.50 -21.36
CA GLU A 279 3.13 7.45 -22.32
C GLU A 279 4.56 6.93 -22.10
N PHE A 280 5.47 7.78 -21.61
CA PHE A 280 6.84 7.37 -21.32
C PHE A 280 6.96 6.39 -20.14
N LEU A 281 5.93 6.31 -19.29
CA LEU A 281 5.85 5.36 -18.18
C LEU A 281 5.30 3.98 -18.61
N TRP A 282 4.53 3.93 -19.70
CA TRP A 282 3.83 2.72 -20.12
C TRP A 282 4.74 1.52 -20.37
N PRO A 283 5.94 1.66 -21.00
CA PRO A 283 6.85 0.54 -21.16
C PRO A 283 7.34 -0.12 -19.87
N TYR A 284 7.35 0.62 -18.74
CA TYR A 284 7.67 0.04 -17.43
C TYR A 284 6.53 -0.81 -16.91
N HIS A 285 5.29 -0.34 -17.07
CA HIS A 285 4.09 -1.02 -16.60
C HIS A 285 3.70 -2.21 -17.48
N GLU A 286 3.90 -2.15 -18.78
CA GLU A 286 3.74 -3.27 -19.72
C GLU A 286 4.59 -4.47 -19.30
N LYS A 287 5.81 -4.24 -18.84
CA LYS A 287 6.74 -5.32 -18.47
C LYS A 287 6.45 -5.96 -17.11
N ALA A 288 5.85 -5.22 -16.18
CA ALA A 288 5.83 -5.66 -14.79
C ALA A 288 4.47 -5.60 -14.09
N TYR A 289 3.53 -4.78 -14.55
CA TYR A 289 2.32 -4.49 -13.77
C TYR A 289 1.02 -4.87 -14.46
N TRP A 290 0.77 -4.37 -15.65
CA TRP A 290 -0.56 -4.42 -16.25
C TRP A 290 -1.08 -5.84 -16.43
N GLY A 291 -0.30 -6.70 -17.09
CA GLY A 291 -0.70 -8.08 -17.35
C GLY A 291 -0.85 -8.90 -16.06
N VAL A 292 0.09 -8.76 -15.12
CA VAL A 292 0.01 -9.45 -13.82
C VAL A 292 -1.20 -8.97 -13.03
N THR A 293 -1.40 -7.65 -12.93
CA THR A 293 -2.51 -7.07 -12.17
C THR A 293 -3.85 -7.52 -12.72
N GLN A 294 -4.02 -7.51 -14.05
CA GLN A 294 -5.22 -8.03 -14.69
C GLN A 294 -5.48 -9.51 -14.33
N LYS A 295 -4.45 -10.35 -14.44
CA LYS A 295 -4.56 -11.79 -14.15
C LYS A 295 -4.96 -12.06 -12.71
N ILE A 296 -4.28 -11.45 -11.74
CA ILE A 296 -4.50 -11.75 -10.32
C ILE A 296 -5.86 -11.26 -9.83
N TYR A 297 -6.30 -10.07 -10.23
CA TYR A 297 -7.61 -9.56 -9.82
C TYR A 297 -8.76 -10.22 -10.59
N ARG A 298 -8.56 -10.58 -11.86
CA ARG A 298 -9.53 -11.40 -12.57
C ARG A 298 -9.66 -12.77 -11.91
N ALA A 299 -8.55 -13.41 -11.53
CA ALA A 299 -8.58 -14.68 -10.84
C ALA A 299 -9.26 -14.59 -9.46
N GLU A 300 -9.11 -13.47 -8.77
CA GLU A 300 -9.77 -13.21 -7.48
C GLU A 300 -11.28 -13.07 -7.62
N PHE A 301 -11.77 -12.28 -8.59
CA PHE A 301 -13.19 -11.95 -8.68
C PHE A 301 -13.97 -12.77 -9.70
N ASP A 302 -13.29 -13.34 -10.70
CA ASP A 302 -13.90 -14.13 -11.77
C ASP A 302 -13.03 -15.33 -12.18
N PRO A 303 -12.72 -16.26 -11.24
CA PRO A 303 -11.80 -17.38 -11.49
C PRO A 303 -12.28 -18.33 -12.63
N GLY A 304 -13.57 -18.31 -12.93
CA GLY A 304 -14.16 -19.16 -13.98
C GLY A 304 -14.15 -18.54 -15.38
N TYR A 305 -13.53 -17.37 -15.59
CA TYR A 305 -13.59 -16.65 -16.86
C TYR A 305 -13.03 -17.45 -18.05
N ASP A 306 -11.79 -17.84 -18.00
CA ASP A 306 -11.13 -18.61 -19.04
C ASP A 306 -10.05 -19.53 -18.44
N PRO A 307 -10.23 -20.85 -18.43
CA PRO A 307 -9.27 -21.79 -17.86
C PRO A 307 -7.95 -21.88 -18.66
N ARG A 308 -7.93 -21.36 -19.91
CA ARG A 308 -6.71 -21.30 -20.73
C ARG A 308 -5.79 -20.12 -20.36
N CYS A 309 -6.30 -19.23 -19.54
CA CYS A 309 -5.59 -18.06 -19.04
C CYS A 309 -5.62 -18.06 -17.51
N PRO A 310 -4.97 -19.03 -16.87
CA PRO A 310 -4.94 -19.09 -15.41
C PRO A 310 -4.13 -17.92 -14.86
N GLY A 311 -4.41 -17.54 -13.63
CA GLY A 311 -3.55 -16.63 -12.89
C GLY A 311 -2.17 -17.26 -12.62
N PRO A 312 -1.19 -16.47 -12.17
CA PRO A 312 0.11 -16.99 -11.75
C PRO A 312 -0.06 -17.97 -10.58
N THR A 313 0.81 -18.98 -10.54
CA THR A 313 0.82 -19.98 -9.47
C THR A 313 2.14 -19.93 -8.71
N SER A 314 2.17 -20.49 -7.51
CA SER A 314 3.42 -20.67 -6.79
C SER A 314 4.38 -21.50 -7.64
N GLY A 315 5.57 -20.96 -7.92
CA GLY A 315 6.56 -21.59 -8.80
C GLY A 315 6.46 -21.19 -10.27
N SER A 316 5.51 -20.35 -10.67
CA SER A 316 5.52 -19.75 -12.01
C SER A 316 6.80 -18.94 -12.23
N SER A 317 7.40 -19.09 -13.42
CA SER A 317 8.55 -18.27 -13.81
C SER A 317 8.16 -16.81 -13.96
N PRO A 318 9.09 -15.84 -13.82
CA PRO A 318 8.81 -14.44 -14.11
C PRO A 318 8.22 -14.21 -15.51
N GLU A 319 8.65 -14.97 -16.51
CA GLU A 319 8.14 -14.87 -17.87
C GLU A 319 6.68 -15.32 -17.97
N GLU A 320 6.31 -16.44 -17.31
CA GLU A 320 4.92 -16.91 -17.24
C GLU A 320 4.01 -15.92 -16.50
N ILE A 321 4.51 -15.30 -15.41
CA ILE A 321 3.76 -14.30 -14.64
C ILE A 321 3.50 -13.06 -15.49
N LEU A 322 4.52 -12.61 -16.24
CA LEU A 322 4.46 -11.37 -17.01
C LEU A 322 3.83 -11.56 -18.40
N ALA A 323 3.70 -12.78 -18.91
CA ALA A 323 3.15 -13.02 -20.24
C ALA A 323 1.72 -12.51 -20.36
N PRO A 324 1.42 -11.62 -21.33
CA PRO A 324 0.07 -11.14 -21.55
C PRO A 324 -0.81 -12.29 -22.04
N CYS A 325 -2.08 -12.28 -21.63
CA CYS A 325 -3.06 -13.26 -22.04
C CYS A 325 -4.11 -12.61 -22.96
N ALA A 326 -4.32 -13.16 -24.14
CA ALA A 326 -5.27 -12.61 -25.11
C ALA A 326 -6.71 -12.54 -24.56
N SER A 327 -7.10 -13.49 -23.72
CA SER A 327 -8.41 -13.46 -23.06
C SER A 327 -8.54 -12.31 -22.08
N ASP A 328 -7.46 -11.93 -21.39
CA ASP A 328 -7.47 -10.79 -20.49
C ASP A 328 -7.63 -9.46 -21.25
N ALA A 329 -7.08 -9.35 -22.45
CA ALA A 329 -7.28 -8.20 -23.34
C ALA A 329 -8.73 -8.06 -23.80
N ALA A 330 -9.43 -9.16 -23.96
CA ALA A 330 -10.84 -9.21 -24.39
C ALA A 330 -11.84 -9.22 -23.22
N TYR A 331 -11.36 -9.06 -21.98
CA TYR A 331 -12.20 -9.11 -20.80
C TYR A 331 -13.13 -7.89 -20.73
N ASP A 332 -14.43 -8.14 -20.81
CA ASP A 332 -15.49 -7.14 -20.64
C ASP A 332 -16.20 -7.35 -19.30
N TYR A 333 -15.85 -6.52 -18.32
CA TYR A 333 -16.41 -6.59 -16.97
C TYR A 333 -17.94 -6.43 -16.97
N ALA A 334 -18.49 -5.57 -17.82
CA ALA A 334 -19.93 -5.31 -17.88
C ALA A 334 -20.71 -6.52 -18.38
N ALA A 335 -20.13 -7.32 -19.27
CA ALA A 335 -20.71 -8.55 -19.81
C ALA A 335 -20.58 -9.75 -18.87
N ARG A 336 -19.86 -9.62 -17.72
CA ARG A 336 -19.68 -10.76 -16.80
C ARG A 336 -20.95 -11.08 -16.02
N PRO A 337 -21.11 -12.33 -15.58
CA PRO A 337 -22.24 -12.74 -14.73
C PRO A 337 -22.39 -11.87 -13.49
N ALA A 338 -23.63 -11.68 -13.02
CA ALA A 338 -23.91 -10.91 -11.82
C ALA A 338 -23.18 -11.43 -10.56
N SER A 339 -22.70 -12.68 -10.54
CA SER A 339 -21.86 -13.24 -9.48
C SER A 339 -20.54 -12.51 -9.34
N VAL A 340 -19.91 -12.07 -10.43
CA VAL A 340 -18.66 -11.29 -10.42
C VAL A 340 -18.89 -9.92 -9.79
N ARG A 341 -19.94 -9.20 -10.22
CA ARG A 341 -20.31 -7.92 -9.58
C ARG A 341 -20.62 -8.09 -8.10
N ARG A 342 -21.27 -9.19 -7.69
CA ARG A 342 -21.50 -9.48 -6.26
C ARG A 342 -20.21 -9.78 -5.50
N ALA A 343 -19.23 -10.42 -6.13
CA ALA A 343 -17.92 -10.63 -5.51
C ALA A 343 -17.20 -9.29 -5.26
N VAL A 344 -17.17 -8.41 -6.26
CA VAL A 344 -16.59 -7.05 -6.11
C VAL A 344 -17.40 -6.21 -5.11
N ALA A 345 -18.72 -6.33 -5.08
CA ALA A 345 -19.57 -5.58 -4.13
C ALA A 345 -19.24 -5.82 -2.65
N ARG A 346 -18.63 -6.96 -2.33
CA ARG A 346 -18.20 -7.28 -0.94
C ARG A 346 -17.04 -6.41 -0.45
N VAL A 347 -16.29 -5.84 -1.36
CA VAL A 347 -15.11 -5.04 -1.09
C VAL A 347 -15.23 -3.62 -1.64
N ALA A 348 -16.37 -3.30 -2.26
CA ALA A 348 -16.60 -2.04 -2.94
C ALA A 348 -16.63 -0.85 -1.97
N LEU A 349 -16.11 0.27 -2.47
CA LEU A 349 -16.21 1.58 -1.84
C LEU A 349 -17.55 2.24 -2.20
N THR A 350 -18.02 3.10 -1.31
CA THR A 350 -19.35 3.73 -1.43
C THR A 350 -19.33 5.25 -1.32
N GLY A 351 -18.20 5.86 -1.00
CA GLY A 351 -18.05 7.29 -0.72
C GLY A 351 -18.60 7.72 0.66
N ARG A 352 -19.04 6.79 1.52
CA ARG A 352 -19.65 7.11 2.82
C ARG A 352 -18.61 7.23 3.93
N ILE A 353 -17.56 8.00 3.70
CA ILE A 353 -16.55 8.24 4.74
C ILE A 353 -17.17 8.85 6.00
N GLY A 354 -16.74 8.39 7.17
CA GLY A 354 -17.23 8.87 8.47
C GLY A 354 -16.23 9.76 9.20
N LYS A 355 -15.04 9.99 8.67
CA LYS A 355 -13.95 10.78 9.26
C LYS A 355 -13.20 11.57 8.18
N PRO A 356 -12.44 12.61 8.57
CA PRO A 356 -11.60 13.38 7.66
C PRO A 356 -10.65 12.50 6.83
N LEU A 357 -10.63 12.72 5.53
CA LEU A 357 -9.78 12.05 4.56
C LEU A 357 -9.09 13.07 3.66
N ILE A 358 -7.77 12.94 3.51
CA ILE A 358 -7.01 13.63 2.47
C ILE A 358 -6.57 12.60 1.43
N THR A 359 -6.96 12.80 0.18
CA THR A 359 -6.53 11.97 -0.96
C THR A 359 -5.46 12.71 -1.75
N LEU A 360 -4.36 12.02 -2.06
CA LEU A 360 -3.32 12.47 -3.00
C LEU A 360 -3.33 11.57 -4.22
N HIS A 361 -3.19 12.16 -5.42
CA HIS A 361 -3.05 11.39 -6.66
C HIS A 361 -2.20 12.14 -7.69
N GLY A 362 -1.19 11.47 -8.23
CA GLY A 362 -0.36 11.99 -9.31
C GLY A 362 -1.13 12.08 -10.63
N ASP A 363 -0.94 13.15 -11.37
CA ASP A 363 -1.63 13.33 -12.65
C ASP A 363 -1.08 12.45 -13.79
N LEU A 364 0.09 11.85 -13.58
CA LEU A 364 0.73 10.92 -14.53
C LEU A 364 0.66 9.45 -14.06
N ASP A 365 -0.19 9.12 -13.06
CA ASP A 365 -0.33 7.73 -12.64
C ASP A 365 -0.80 6.85 -13.81
N ALA A 366 0.11 5.97 -14.24
CA ALA A 366 -0.13 5.01 -15.31
C ALA A 366 -0.39 3.59 -14.77
N LEU A 367 -0.61 3.42 -13.47
CA LEU A 367 -1.02 2.17 -12.85
C LEU A 367 -2.50 2.23 -12.45
N LEU A 368 -2.89 3.29 -11.74
CA LEU A 368 -4.26 3.60 -11.35
C LEU A 368 -4.66 4.95 -11.97
N PRO A 369 -5.20 4.97 -13.21
CA PRO A 369 -5.48 6.23 -13.89
C PRO A 369 -6.46 7.08 -13.06
N LYS A 370 -6.03 8.29 -12.71
CA LYS A 370 -6.74 9.23 -11.82
C LYS A 370 -8.20 9.42 -12.20
N ALA A 371 -8.48 9.54 -13.50
CA ALA A 371 -9.82 9.78 -14.03
C ALA A 371 -10.78 8.60 -13.81
N ALA A 372 -10.27 7.38 -13.68
CA ALA A 372 -11.05 6.16 -13.40
C ALA A 372 -10.98 5.74 -11.92
N ASP A 373 -10.20 6.42 -11.10
CA ASP A 373 -9.98 6.11 -9.69
C ASP A 373 -10.36 7.29 -8.77
N SER A 374 -9.40 8.11 -8.33
CA SER A 374 -9.65 9.13 -7.30
C SER A 374 -10.63 10.22 -7.72
N ASP A 375 -10.70 10.59 -9.00
CA ASP A 375 -11.71 11.52 -9.49
C ASP A 375 -13.13 10.95 -9.34
N VAL A 376 -13.29 9.64 -9.52
CA VAL A 376 -14.56 8.95 -9.30
C VAL A 376 -14.87 8.88 -7.82
N TYR A 377 -13.88 8.50 -7.00
CA TYR A 377 -14.07 8.36 -5.56
C TYR A 377 -14.44 9.71 -4.91
N ALA A 378 -13.80 10.80 -5.31
CA ALA A 378 -14.14 12.15 -4.84
C ALA A 378 -15.60 12.51 -5.16
N ARG A 379 -16.05 12.25 -6.40
CA ARG A 379 -17.47 12.46 -6.78
C ARG A 379 -18.42 11.60 -5.93
N MET A 380 -18.06 10.32 -5.69
CA MET A 380 -18.87 9.45 -4.84
C MET A 380 -19.02 10.00 -3.42
N ILE A 381 -17.95 10.57 -2.85
CA ILE A 381 -17.99 11.22 -1.53
C ILE A 381 -18.93 12.44 -1.54
N ASP A 382 -18.83 13.28 -2.58
CA ASP A 382 -19.69 14.47 -2.73
C ASP A 382 -21.16 14.10 -2.89
N GLU A 383 -21.47 13.10 -3.72
CA GLU A 383 -22.82 12.58 -3.90
C GLU A 383 -23.44 12.01 -2.61
N ARG A 384 -22.61 11.58 -1.67
CA ARG A 384 -23.04 11.14 -0.33
C ARG A 384 -23.14 12.31 0.68
N GLY A 385 -22.88 13.55 0.26
CA GLY A 385 -22.88 14.71 1.14
C GLY A 385 -21.75 14.68 2.17
N ARG A 386 -20.62 14.05 1.84
CA ARG A 386 -19.45 13.93 2.73
C ARG A 386 -18.27 14.83 2.33
N GLY A 387 -18.40 15.66 1.32
CA GLY A 387 -17.34 16.54 0.81
C GLY A 387 -16.69 17.44 1.87
N THR A 388 -17.42 17.81 2.95
CA THR A 388 -16.84 18.56 4.08
C THR A 388 -15.79 17.76 4.87
N LEU A 389 -15.78 16.45 4.76
CA LEU A 389 -14.82 15.53 5.38
C LEU A 389 -13.69 15.15 4.42
N HIS A 390 -13.68 15.64 3.19
CA HIS A 390 -12.72 15.25 2.16
C HIS A 390 -11.92 16.44 1.65
N ARG A 391 -10.64 16.18 1.34
CA ARG A 391 -9.78 17.03 0.52
C ARG A 391 -9.04 16.19 -0.48
N TYR A 392 -8.96 16.70 -1.71
CA TYR A 392 -8.33 16.00 -2.82
C TYR A 392 -7.28 16.88 -3.49
N TYR A 393 -6.04 16.41 -3.51
CA TYR A 393 -4.94 17.11 -4.14
C TYR A 393 -4.37 16.26 -5.28
N THR A 394 -4.40 16.81 -6.48
CA THR A 394 -3.68 16.25 -7.64
C THR A 394 -2.25 16.74 -7.60
N ILE A 395 -1.27 15.84 -7.69
CA ILE A 395 0.15 16.20 -7.69
C ILE A 395 0.65 16.26 -9.13
N ALA A 396 0.98 17.47 -9.60
CA ALA A 396 1.50 17.67 -10.95
C ALA A 396 2.86 16.98 -11.11
N GLY A 397 3.01 16.16 -12.15
CA GLY A 397 4.20 15.33 -12.39
C GLY A 397 4.30 14.11 -11.47
N GLY A 398 3.32 13.85 -10.62
CA GLY A 398 3.27 12.66 -9.77
C GLY A 398 2.89 11.40 -10.56
N THR A 399 3.45 10.26 -10.18
CA THR A 399 3.06 8.93 -10.65
C THR A 399 2.89 8.00 -9.45
N HIS A 400 2.37 6.81 -9.67
CA HIS A 400 1.87 5.89 -8.63
C HIS A 400 2.80 5.73 -7.40
N VAL A 401 4.11 5.66 -7.64
CA VAL A 401 5.15 5.60 -6.59
C VAL A 401 6.40 6.35 -7.05
N ASP A 402 7.24 6.77 -6.11
CA ASP A 402 8.33 7.70 -6.40
C ASP A 402 9.59 7.07 -7.03
N GLY A 403 9.66 5.74 -7.13
CA GLY A 403 10.89 5.06 -7.59
C GLY A 403 11.28 5.35 -9.04
N LEU A 404 10.36 5.79 -9.90
CA LEU A 404 10.67 6.18 -11.27
C LEU A 404 11.19 7.62 -11.39
N TYR A 405 11.11 8.43 -10.33
CA TYR A 405 11.66 9.78 -10.31
C TYR A 405 13.17 9.79 -10.61
N ASP A 406 13.93 8.85 -10.06
CA ASP A 406 15.38 8.78 -10.27
C ASP A 406 15.76 8.53 -11.74
N THR A 407 14.85 7.95 -12.52
CA THR A 407 15.04 7.73 -13.96
C THR A 407 14.57 8.91 -14.82
N HIS A 408 13.55 9.64 -14.36
CA HIS A 408 12.90 10.73 -15.08
C HIS A 408 12.75 12.00 -14.22
N PRO A 409 13.85 12.55 -13.67
CA PRO A 409 13.76 13.67 -12.71
C PRO A 409 13.32 14.99 -13.39
N ASP A 410 13.40 15.07 -14.72
CA ASP A 410 12.94 16.19 -15.54
C ASP A 410 11.44 16.15 -15.88
N ARG A 411 10.76 15.08 -15.58
CA ARG A 411 9.35 14.83 -15.94
C ARG A 411 8.48 14.42 -14.77
N LEU A 412 9.06 13.81 -13.75
CA LEU A 412 8.36 13.28 -12.59
C LEU A 412 8.66 14.10 -11.34
N ARG A 413 7.75 14.02 -10.40
CA ARG A 413 7.85 14.60 -9.07
C ARG A 413 7.48 13.55 -8.02
N PRO A 414 8.28 13.38 -6.94
CA PRO A 414 7.91 12.51 -5.83
C PRO A 414 6.64 13.00 -5.11
N ILE A 415 5.76 12.07 -4.78
CA ILE A 415 4.54 12.32 -4.00
C ILE A 415 4.81 12.29 -2.49
N LEU A 416 5.83 11.57 -2.05
CA LEU A 416 6.14 11.41 -0.62
C LEU A 416 6.27 12.72 0.15
N PRO A 417 6.89 13.80 -0.33
CA PRO A 417 6.88 15.08 0.38
C PRO A 417 5.48 15.66 0.53
N CYS A 418 4.63 15.48 -0.49
CA CYS A 418 3.22 15.90 -0.43
C CYS A 418 2.43 15.06 0.58
N TYR A 419 2.69 13.76 0.63
CA TYR A 419 2.11 12.86 1.64
C TYR A 419 2.48 13.31 3.06
N ARG A 420 3.75 13.63 3.31
CA ARG A 420 4.20 14.14 4.61
C ARG A 420 3.46 15.42 5.01
N SER A 421 3.33 16.35 4.08
CA SER A 421 2.57 17.60 4.29
C SER A 421 1.07 17.33 4.48
N ALA A 422 0.50 16.37 3.76
CA ALA A 422 -0.90 15.97 3.92
C ALA A 422 -1.15 15.35 5.30
N PHE A 423 -0.25 14.53 5.81
CA PHE A 423 -0.38 13.95 7.14
C PHE A 423 -0.30 15.03 8.22
N ASP A 424 0.66 15.97 8.14
CA ASP A 424 0.76 17.10 9.07
C ASP A 424 -0.49 18.01 8.99
N THR A 425 -1.05 18.18 7.80
CA THR A 425 -2.29 18.95 7.56
C THR A 425 -3.51 18.22 8.13
N LEU A 426 -3.61 16.90 7.93
CA LEU A 426 -4.68 16.08 8.52
C LEU A 426 -4.68 16.15 10.05
N THR A 427 -3.50 16.03 10.67
CA THR A 427 -3.39 16.11 12.14
C THR A 427 -3.79 17.51 12.64
N ALA A 428 -3.41 18.56 11.93
CA ALA A 428 -3.87 19.92 12.25
C ALA A 428 -5.40 20.07 12.13
N TRP A 429 -5.97 19.47 11.09
CA TRP A 429 -7.42 19.48 10.90
C TRP A 429 -8.16 18.75 12.02
N VAL A 430 -7.73 17.52 12.33
CA VAL A 430 -8.38 16.67 13.34
C VAL A 430 -8.18 17.20 14.77
N GLU A 431 -6.97 17.65 15.10
CA GLU A 431 -6.59 17.95 16.47
C GLU A 431 -6.82 19.43 16.87
N ARG A 432 -6.71 20.32 15.89
CA ARG A 432 -6.82 21.78 16.12
C ARG A 432 -8.00 22.42 15.40
N GLY A 433 -8.76 21.65 14.59
CA GLY A 433 -9.86 22.18 13.80
C GLY A 433 -9.40 23.12 12.67
N THR A 434 -8.11 23.10 12.28
CA THR A 434 -7.57 23.93 11.20
C THR A 434 -7.93 23.29 9.86
N PRO A 435 -8.82 23.88 9.05
CA PRO A 435 -9.23 23.29 7.79
C PRO A 435 -8.03 23.20 6.82
N PRO A 436 -7.89 22.11 6.06
CA PRO A 436 -6.93 22.06 4.95
C PRO A 436 -7.30 23.07 3.85
N PRO A 437 -6.34 23.47 3.00
CA PRO A 437 -6.65 24.21 1.78
C PRO A 437 -7.74 23.50 0.95
N ALA A 438 -8.44 24.26 0.11
CA ALA A 438 -9.40 23.69 -0.83
C ALA A 438 -8.69 22.75 -1.84
N ASP A 439 -9.44 21.85 -2.45
CA ASP A 439 -8.98 20.94 -3.47
C ASP A 439 -8.31 21.69 -4.63
N HIS A 440 -7.13 21.26 -5.04
CA HIS A 440 -6.39 21.85 -6.16
C HIS A 440 -5.29 20.93 -6.69
N THR A 441 -4.70 21.32 -7.81
CA THR A 441 -3.48 20.73 -8.32
C THR A 441 -2.27 21.39 -7.66
N VAL A 442 -1.45 20.58 -7.00
CA VAL A 442 -0.22 21.02 -6.32
C VAL A 442 0.92 21.04 -7.32
N GLY A 443 1.39 22.25 -7.67
CA GLY A 443 2.55 22.46 -8.52
C GLY A 443 3.89 22.23 -7.80
N GLU A 444 5.00 22.46 -8.51
CA GLU A 444 6.33 22.38 -7.92
C GLU A 444 6.51 23.41 -6.79
N PRO A 445 7.30 23.07 -5.74
CA PRO A 445 7.61 24.02 -4.69
C PRO A 445 8.48 25.16 -5.20
N ALA A 446 8.29 26.35 -4.64
CA ALA A 446 8.98 27.57 -5.10
C ALA A 446 10.51 27.55 -4.92
N ASP A 447 11.01 26.71 -4.01
CA ASP A 447 12.44 26.48 -3.77
C ASP A 447 13.05 25.44 -4.71
N GLY A 448 12.24 24.77 -5.53
CA GLY A 448 12.66 23.72 -6.46
C GLY A 448 13.03 22.39 -5.80
N ASP A 449 12.92 22.26 -4.47
CA ASP A 449 13.24 21.02 -3.74
C ASP A 449 12.05 20.05 -3.78
N VAL A 450 11.87 19.37 -4.91
CA VAL A 450 10.76 18.43 -5.11
C VAL A 450 10.89 17.14 -4.28
N VAL A 451 12.07 16.85 -3.74
CA VAL A 451 12.33 15.61 -2.98
C VAL A 451 11.97 15.76 -1.50
N ASP A 452 12.12 16.94 -0.92
CA ASP A 452 11.88 17.16 0.51
C ASP A 452 10.77 18.19 0.80
N SER A 453 10.28 18.93 -0.21
CA SER A 453 9.31 20.01 -0.05
C SER A 453 8.05 19.81 -0.91
N CYS A 454 6.89 19.97 -0.29
CA CYS A 454 5.60 20.02 -0.98
C CYS A 454 4.58 20.78 -0.13
N PRO A 455 4.52 22.11 -0.22
CA PRO A 455 3.48 22.86 0.46
C PRO A 455 2.12 22.63 -0.24
N LEU A 456 1.15 22.12 0.51
CA LEU A 456 -0.25 22.02 0.09
C LEU A 456 -0.94 23.38 0.20
N ARG A 457 -0.56 24.34 -0.68
CA ARG A 457 -1.08 25.71 -0.66
C ARG A 457 -1.41 26.18 -2.06
#